data_ade2a6350b1696bb36cdf46c7a8aa864
#
_entry.id   ade2a6350b1696bb36cdf46c7a8aa864
#
_cell.length_a   1.000
_cell.length_b   1.000
_cell.length_c   1.000
_cell.angle_alpha   90.00
_cell.angle_beta   90.00
_cell.angle_gamma   90.00
#
_symmetry.space_group_name_H-M   'P 1'
#
loop_
_entity.id
_entity.type
_entity.pdbx_description
1 polymer ?
#
loop_
_entity_poly.entity_id
_entity_poly.type
_entity_poly.pdbx_seq_one_letter_code
_entity_poly.pdbx_strand_id
1 'polypeptide(L)'
;MRPFSPTPSYDGPMPEFTITVRANPGASRPRIGGAHGDPPELIVAVRETEKSGRANAAIESAIATEFGIPPSMVDIKSGHAGRKKVVSLFVPDNAKAQSTLDRLLAAGED
;
A
#
# COMPACT_ATOMS: atom_id res chain seq x y z
N MET A 1 18.77 3.26 24.08
CA MET A 1 19.26 3.08 23.69
C MET A 1 19.19 2.93 23.43
N ARG A 2 18.91 3.21 23.11
CA ARG A 2 19.30 3.04 22.41
C ARG A 2 19.08 3.26 22.15
N PRO A 3 19.00 3.46 22.19
CA PRO A 3 19.17 3.47 21.48
C PRO A 3 18.97 3.39 20.97
N PHE A 4 18.84 3.46 20.48
CA PHE A 4 19.17 3.05 19.75
C PHE A 4 19.06 2.76 19.40
N SER A 5 18.77 2.98 19.33
CA SER A 5 19.10 2.39 18.66
C SER A 5 18.86 2.08 18.19
N PRO A 6 18.76 2.23 18.01
CA PRO A 6 18.90 1.73 17.30
C PRO A 6 18.64 1.31 16.76
N THR A 7 18.70 1.42 16.62
CA THR A 7 18.86 0.83 16.05
C THR A 7 18.88 0.33 15.78
N PRO A 8 18.54 0.52 15.97
CA PRO A 8 19.04 -0.12 15.60
C PRO A 8 19.62 -0.25 15.00
N SER A 9 19.78 0.05 15.62
CA SER A 9 20.37 -0.20 14.73
C SER A 9 20.22 -1.11 13.80
N TYR A 10 20.12 -1.08 13.35
CA TYR A 10 19.65 -1.67 12.28
C TYR A 10 20.46 -1.47 11.04
N ASP A 11 21.14 -2.47 10.71
CA ASP A 11 22.13 -2.35 9.66
C ASP A 11 21.64 -2.81 8.32
N GLY A 12 20.47 -3.29 8.24
CA GLY A 12 19.94 -3.75 7.00
C GLY A 12 18.79 -2.89 6.55
N PRO A 13 18.13 -3.24 5.45
CA PRO A 13 16.94 -2.54 5.05
C PRO A 13 15.83 -2.76 6.06
N MET A 14 14.90 -1.84 6.12
CA MET A 14 13.72 -1.98 6.95
C MET A 14 12.93 -3.21 6.51
N PRO A 15 12.19 -3.84 7.43
CA PRO A 15 11.35 -4.96 7.03
C PRO A 15 10.39 -4.56 5.91
N GLU A 16 10.24 -5.44 4.98
CA GLU A 16 9.40 -5.22 3.83
C GLU A 16 8.11 -6.00 3.97
N PHE A 17 6.99 -5.31 3.83
CA PHE A 17 5.67 -5.91 3.89
C PHE A 17 5.04 -5.78 2.52
N THR A 18 4.77 -6.89 1.86
CA THR A 18 4.30 -6.88 0.48
C THR A 18 2.80 -7.14 0.43
N ILE A 19 2.08 -6.33 -0.34
CA ILE A 19 0.66 -6.52 -0.55
C ILE A 19 0.35 -6.52 -2.04
N THR A 20 -0.77 -7.14 -2.40
CA THR A 20 -1.27 -7.09 -3.75
C THR A 20 -2.47 -6.16 -3.80
N VAL A 21 -2.47 -5.27 -4.77
CA VAL A 21 -3.45 -4.21 -4.89
C VAL A 21 -4.17 -4.30 -6.22
N ARG A 22 -5.48 -4.09 -6.21
CA ARG A 22 -6.27 -3.94 -7.43
C ARG A 22 -6.55 -2.46 -7.61
N ALA A 23 -5.91 -1.84 -8.59
CA ALA A 23 -6.05 -0.41 -8.84
C ALA A 23 -7.32 -0.15 -9.63
N ASN A 24 -7.99 0.94 -9.28
CA ASN A 24 -9.17 1.41 -10.01
C ASN A 24 -8.95 2.88 -10.35
N PRO A 25 -8.19 3.17 -11.42
CA PRO A 25 -7.90 4.55 -11.79
C PRO A 25 -9.09 5.21 -12.44
N GLY A 26 -9.12 6.52 -12.42
CA GLY A 26 -10.20 7.29 -13.03
C GLY A 26 -11.52 7.17 -12.29
N ALA A 27 -11.48 6.84 -11.01
CA ALA A 27 -12.69 6.73 -10.22
C ALA A 27 -13.24 8.11 -9.89
N SER A 28 -14.56 8.20 -9.74
CA SER A 28 -15.18 9.46 -9.36
C SER A 28 -14.86 9.85 -7.92
N ARG A 29 -14.54 8.87 -7.07
CA ARG A 29 -14.15 9.13 -5.69
C ARG A 29 -12.93 8.31 -5.33
N PRO A 30 -11.94 8.92 -4.68
CA PRO A 30 -10.83 8.12 -4.15
C PRO A 30 -11.32 7.25 -3.00
N ARG A 31 -10.82 6.03 -2.95
CA ARG A 31 -11.24 5.10 -1.93
C ARG A 31 -10.20 3.99 -1.80
N ILE A 32 -9.94 3.56 -0.56
CA ILE A 32 -9.11 2.41 -0.31
C ILE A 32 -9.86 1.47 0.62
N GLY A 33 -10.03 0.24 0.19
CA GLY A 33 -10.74 -0.76 0.98
C GLY A 33 -11.48 -1.73 0.08
N GLY A 34 -11.71 -2.92 0.62
CA GLY A 34 -12.39 -3.99 -0.08
C GLY A 34 -11.41 -4.99 -0.65
N ALA A 35 -11.91 -6.18 -0.96
CA ALA A 35 -11.11 -7.28 -1.47
C ALA A 35 -11.62 -7.69 -2.85
N HIS A 36 -10.68 -8.01 -3.72
CA HIS A 36 -11.00 -8.45 -5.08
C HIS A 36 -10.30 -9.78 -5.33
N GLY A 37 -11.09 -10.78 -5.67
CA GLY A 37 -10.51 -12.04 -6.10
C GLY A 37 -10.07 -12.94 -4.96
N ASP A 38 -9.47 -14.06 -5.35
CA ASP A 38 -8.97 -15.05 -4.41
C ASP A 38 -7.66 -15.61 -4.99
N PRO A 39 -6.51 -15.33 -4.33
CA PRO A 39 -6.37 -14.60 -3.06
C PRO A 39 -6.78 -13.12 -3.18
N PRO A 40 -7.19 -12.52 -2.06
CA PRO A 40 -7.75 -11.18 -2.14
C PRO A 40 -6.71 -10.12 -2.44
N GLU A 41 -7.10 -9.17 -3.29
CA GLU A 41 -6.30 -8.00 -3.62
C GLU A 41 -6.99 -6.78 -3.02
N LEU A 42 -6.22 -5.92 -2.39
CA LEU A 42 -6.79 -4.70 -1.79
C LEU A 42 -7.20 -3.73 -2.89
N ILE A 43 -8.44 -3.28 -2.84
CA ILE A 43 -8.94 -2.34 -3.85
C ILE A 43 -8.53 -0.92 -3.47
N VAL A 44 -7.89 -0.24 -4.42
CA VAL A 44 -7.49 1.16 -4.25
C VAL A 44 -8.00 1.95 -5.45
N ALA A 45 -8.97 2.81 -5.22
CA ALA A 45 -9.54 3.66 -6.26
C ALA A 45 -8.96 5.06 -6.15
N VAL A 46 -8.51 5.60 -7.26
CA VAL A 46 -7.95 6.95 -7.31
C VAL A 46 -8.59 7.69 -8.49
N ARG A 47 -8.62 9.02 -8.39
CA ARG A 47 -9.19 9.84 -9.45
C ARG A 47 -8.26 9.93 -10.64
N GLU A 48 -6.98 9.90 -10.38
CA GLU A 48 -5.97 10.02 -11.43
C GLU A 48 -6.05 8.87 -12.41
N THR A 49 -5.71 9.13 -13.65
CA THR A 49 -5.75 8.11 -14.69
C THR A 49 -4.36 7.57 -14.96
N GLU A 50 -4.31 6.39 -15.56
CA GLU A 50 -3.04 5.78 -15.93
C GLU A 50 -2.29 6.60 -16.98
N LYS A 51 -3.01 7.30 -17.82
CA LYS A 51 -2.41 8.06 -18.91
C LYS A 51 -1.48 9.16 -18.42
N SER A 52 -1.82 9.76 -17.29
CA SER A 52 -1.02 10.86 -16.77
C SER A 52 0.19 10.40 -15.99
N GLY A 53 0.29 9.11 -15.71
CA GLY A 53 1.33 8.58 -14.83
C GLY A 53 1.12 8.93 -13.38
N ARG A 54 0.02 9.60 -13.07
CA ARG A 54 -0.25 10.06 -11.71
C ARG A 54 -0.97 9.03 -10.87
N ALA A 55 -1.59 8.04 -11.52
CA ALA A 55 -2.35 7.04 -10.79
C ALA A 55 -1.46 6.27 -9.81
N ASN A 56 -0.26 5.88 -10.25
CA ASN A 56 0.64 5.14 -9.36
C ASN A 56 1.04 5.96 -8.15
N ALA A 57 1.35 7.25 -8.35
CA ALA A 57 1.70 8.11 -7.23
C ALA A 57 0.53 8.29 -6.28
N ALA A 58 -0.69 8.41 -6.82
CA ALA A 58 -1.89 8.53 -5.99
C ALA A 58 -2.13 7.27 -5.19
N ILE A 59 -1.89 6.11 -5.79
CA ILE A 59 -2.03 4.82 -5.11
C ILE A 59 -1.02 4.72 -3.97
N GLU A 60 0.23 5.09 -4.23
CA GLU A 60 1.26 5.08 -3.19
C GLU A 60 0.88 5.99 -2.02
N SER A 61 0.38 7.19 -2.33
CA SER A 61 -0.02 8.13 -1.29
C SER A 61 -1.20 7.60 -0.47
N ALA A 62 -2.18 7.00 -1.13
CA ALA A 62 -3.34 6.45 -0.44
C ALA A 62 -2.92 5.34 0.52
N ILE A 63 -2.06 4.45 0.05
CA ILE A 63 -1.57 3.34 0.86
C ILE A 63 -0.76 3.87 2.04
N ALA A 64 0.14 4.81 1.77
CA ALA A 64 0.98 5.39 2.82
C ALA A 64 0.13 6.00 3.92
N THR A 65 -0.91 6.73 3.55
CA THR A 65 -1.80 7.37 4.53
C THR A 65 -2.47 6.33 5.41
N GLU A 66 -2.99 5.26 4.81
CA GLU A 66 -3.71 4.25 5.58
C GLU A 66 -2.79 3.46 6.49
N PHE A 67 -1.55 3.24 6.07
CA PHE A 67 -0.60 2.49 6.88
C PHE A 67 0.22 3.37 7.81
N GLY A 68 0.03 4.68 7.74
CA GLY A 68 0.69 5.61 8.64
C GLY A 68 2.18 5.75 8.39
N ILE A 69 2.61 5.67 7.15
CA ILE A 69 4.02 5.79 6.76
C ILE A 69 4.17 6.85 5.69
N PRO A 70 5.38 7.39 5.50
CA PRO A 70 5.60 8.34 4.41
C PRO A 70 5.45 7.67 3.05
N PRO A 71 5.00 8.40 2.03
CA PRO A 71 4.90 7.82 0.68
C PRO A 71 6.21 7.26 0.15
N SER A 72 7.35 7.79 0.58
CA SER A 72 8.64 7.29 0.15
C SER A 72 8.91 5.86 0.61
N MET A 73 8.12 5.37 1.57
CA MET A 73 8.23 4.00 2.07
C MET A 73 7.30 3.03 1.36
N VAL A 74 6.63 3.49 0.31
CA VAL A 74 5.73 2.67 -0.50
C VAL A 74 6.31 2.59 -1.90
N ASP A 75 6.44 1.37 -2.42
CA ASP A 75 7.08 1.17 -3.72
C ASP A 75 6.30 0.12 -4.52
N ILE A 76 5.83 0.51 -5.69
CA ILE A 76 5.16 -0.43 -6.59
C ILE A 76 6.24 -1.26 -7.28
N LYS A 77 6.26 -2.55 -6.98
CA LYS A 77 7.30 -3.46 -7.49
C LYS A 77 6.97 -4.00 -8.87
N SER A 78 5.71 -4.23 -9.15
CA SER A 78 5.33 -4.74 -10.46
C SER A 78 3.91 -4.31 -10.76
N GLY A 79 3.55 -4.43 -12.04
CA GLY A 79 2.22 -4.08 -12.47
C GLY A 79 1.99 -2.59 -12.66
N HIS A 80 3.06 -1.84 -13.00
CA HIS A 80 2.93 -0.39 -13.12
C HIS A 80 1.87 0.03 -14.12
N ALA A 81 1.73 -0.72 -15.20
CA ALA A 81 0.78 -0.39 -16.25
C ALA A 81 -0.54 -1.14 -16.13
N GLY A 82 -0.64 -2.08 -15.21
CA GLY A 82 -1.83 -2.90 -15.06
C GLY A 82 -2.64 -2.52 -13.83
N ARG A 83 -3.76 -3.19 -13.67
CA ARG A 83 -4.60 -2.95 -12.48
C ARG A 83 -4.13 -3.75 -11.28
N LYS A 84 -3.55 -4.92 -11.52
CA LYS A 84 -3.00 -5.71 -10.43
C LYS A 84 -1.56 -5.26 -10.18
N LYS A 85 -1.31 -4.79 -8.98
CA LYS A 85 0.01 -4.27 -8.62
C LYS A 85 0.52 -4.95 -7.38
N VAL A 86 1.82 -5.22 -7.36
CA VAL A 86 2.50 -5.72 -6.17
C VAL A 86 3.23 -4.55 -5.56
N VAL A 87 2.94 -4.28 -4.30
CA VAL A 87 3.41 -3.09 -3.61
C VAL A 87 4.17 -3.49 -2.36
N SER A 88 5.36 -2.94 -2.19
CA SER A 88 6.16 -3.14 -0.99
C SER A 88 6.05 -1.94 -0.09
N LEU A 89 5.83 -2.21 1.20
CA LEU A 89 5.77 -1.20 2.24
C LEU A 89 6.93 -1.46 3.20
N PHE A 90 7.68 -0.42 3.50
CA PHE A 90 8.76 -0.54 4.47
C PHE A 90 8.24 -0.03 5.79
N VAL A 91 7.93 -0.95 6.68
CA VAL A 91 7.22 -0.65 7.93
C VAL A 91 8.02 -1.15 9.12
N PRO A 92 7.95 -0.43 10.25
CA PRO A 92 8.66 -0.89 11.45
C PRO A 92 7.97 -2.05 12.16
N ASP A 93 6.68 -2.25 11.91
CA ASP A 93 5.89 -3.26 12.63
C ASP A 93 5.00 -4.01 11.65
N ASN A 94 5.44 -5.21 11.28
CA ASN A 94 4.68 -6.04 10.33
C ASN A 94 3.33 -6.49 10.89
N ALA A 95 3.25 -6.73 12.19
CA ALA A 95 1.98 -7.14 12.78
C ALA A 95 0.94 -6.04 12.68
N LYS A 96 1.35 -4.80 12.90
CA LYS A 96 0.45 -3.67 12.76
C LYS A 96 0.05 -3.48 11.30
N ALA A 97 0.98 -3.66 10.39
CA ALA A 97 0.68 -3.56 8.97
C ALA A 97 -0.33 -4.63 8.54
N GLN A 98 -0.17 -5.85 9.06
CA GLN A 98 -1.10 -6.93 8.75
C GLN A 98 -2.50 -6.60 9.27
N SER A 99 -2.60 -6.06 10.48
CA SER A 99 -3.88 -5.65 11.04
C SER A 99 -4.55 -4.58 10.19
N THR A 100 -3.76 -3.62 9.72
CA THR A 100 -4.27 -2.56 8.86
C THR A 100 -4.79 -3.15 7.54
N LEU A 101 -4.01 -4.05 6.94
CA LEU A 101 -4.44 -4.69 5.70
C LEU A 101 -5.73 -5.48 5.90
N ASP A 102 -5.82 -6.24 6.97
CA ASP A 102 -7.02 -7.03 7.23
C ASP A 102 -8.24 -6.14 7.39
N ARG A 103 -8.08 -5.03 8.08
CA ARG A 103 -9.17 -4.07 8.26
C ARG A 103 -9.60 -3.47 6.92
N LEU A 104 -8.62 -3.13 6.08
CA LEU A 104 -8.94 -2.54 4.78
C LEU A 104 -9.60 -3.54 3.84
N LEU A 105 -9.14 -4.78 3.85
CA LEU A 105 -9.74 -5.81 3.01
C LEU A 105 -11.22 -6.04 3.38
N ALA A 106 -11.54 -5.91 4.65
CA ALA A 106 -12.91 -6.10 5.11
C ALA A 106 -13.79 -4.87 4.93
N ALA A 107 -13.18 -3.70 4.77
CA ALA A 107 -13.91 -2.44 4.84
C ALA A 107 -14.81 -2.16 3.64
N GLY A 108 -14.57 -2.81 2.52
CA GLY A 108 -15.35 -2.58 1.31
C GLY A 108 -16.54 -3.51 1.16
N GLU A 109 -16.80 -4.29 2.15
CA GLU A 109 -17.87 -5.25 2.12
C GLU A 109 -19.19 -4.57 2.41
N ASP A 110 -19.95 -4.30 1.45
CA ASP A 110 -21.27 -3.69 1.70
C ASP A 110 -22.34 -4.39 0.97
#